data_509d9fc7df61c5409e22ee0ceefeba39
#
_entry.id   509d9fc7df61c5409e22ee0ceefeba39
#
_cell.length_a   1.000
_cell.length_b   1.000
_cell.length_c   1.000
_cell.angle_alpha   90.00
_cell.angle_beta   90.00
_cell.angle_gamma   90.00
#
_symmetry.space_group_name_H-M   'P 1'
#
loop_
_entity.id
_entity.type
_entity.pdbx_description
1 polymer ?
#
loop_
_entity_poly.entity_id
_entity_poly.type
_entity_poly.pdbx_seq_one_letter_code
_entity_poly.pdbx_strand_id
1 'polypeptide(L)'
;KEFRQQKINLLDYTAVVFTSRHAVDNYFKLAKEMRITIPEDMKYFCVIETIALYIQKYVQYRKRKVFFGDTGKIDGLMAQMSRHKGEKYLVPLSSVHNDDVKNLLDEKKLNHTECVMYRTVSNDFTEEEIKSFDYDMMIFFSPTGVKALKKNFPKFEQGKIALGAFGPATM
;
A
#
# COMPACT_ATOMS: atom_id res chain seq x y z
N LYS A 1 -12.05 9.52 -9.47
CA LYS A 1 -13.32 10.06 -8.91
C LYS A 1 -13.36 9.93 -7.39
N GLU A 2 -13.03 8.79 -6.79
CA GLU A 2 -13.09 8.54 -5.32
C GLU A 2 -12.23 9.48 -4.51
N PHE A 3 -11.01 9.75 -4.94
CA PHE A 3 -10.14 10.68 -4.22
C PHE A 3 -10.77 12.07 -4.08
N ARG A 4 -11.38 12.60 -5.16
CA ARG A 4 -12.02 13.92 -5.12
C ARG A 4 -13.20 14.00 -4.15
N GLN A 5 -13.88 12.87 -3.89
CA GLN A 5 -15.00 12.80 -2.92
C GLN A 5 -14.51 12.91 -1.48
N GLN A 6 -13.27 12.54 -1.19
CA GLN A 6 -12.68 12.61 0.15
C GLN A 6 -12.30 14.05 0.56
N LYS A 7 -12.35 15.02 -0.39
CA LYS A 7 -12.04 16.45 -0.16
C LYS A 7 -10.67 16.69 0.49
N ILE A 8 -9.70 15.83 0.18
CA ILE A 8 -8.33 15.91 0.71
C ILE A 8 -7.50 16.79 -0.21
N ASN A 9 -6.79 17.78 0.37
CA ASN A 9 -5.80 18.58 -0.32
C ASN A 9 -4.40 18.09 0.08
N LEU A 10 -3.60 17.64 -0.89
CA LEU A 10 -2.25 17.10 -0.65
C LEU A 10 -1.30 18.12 -0.01
N LEU A 11 -1.54 19.42 -0.24
CA LEU A 11 -0.71 20.50 0.29
C LEU A 11 -0.96 20.81 1.78
N ASP A 12 -2.02 20.27 2.37
CA ASP A 12 -2.32 20.44 3.79
C ASP A 12 -1.46 19.54 4.69
N TYR A 13 -0.66 18.64 4.09
CA TYR A 13 0.17 17.66 4.78
C TYR A 13 1.65 18.00 4.65
N THR A 14 2.41 17.66 5.67
CA THR A 14 3.86 17.90 5.73
C THR A 14 4.68 16.63 5.59
N ALA A 15 4.01 15.48 5.72
CA ALA A 15 4.61 14.16 5.60
C ALA A 15 3.67 13.16 4.94
N VAL A 16 4.24 12.18 4.24
CA VAL A 16 3.49 11.08 3.62
C VAL A 16 4.05 9.75 4.09
N VAL A 17 3.18 8.81 4.44
CA VAL A 17 3.55 7.45 4.85
C VAL A 17 3.29 6.48 3.70
N PHE A 18 4.33 5.83 3.22
CA PHE A 18 4.23 4.86 2.14
C PHE A 18 4.38 3.42 2.63
N THR A 19 3.33 2.64 2.48
CA THR A 19 3.29 1.21 2.84
C THR A 19 3.59 0.28 1.67
N SER A 20 3.60 0.80 0.43
CA SER A 20 3.87 0.03 -0.78
C SER A 20 4.37 0.92 -1.92
N ARG A 21 5.00 0.31 -2.94
CA ARG A 21 5.36 1.00 -4.19
C ARG A 21 4.13 1.52 -4.93
N HIS A 22 3.01 0.79 -4.88
CA HIS A 22 1.74 1.24 -5.47
C HIS A 22 1.24 2.53 -4.82
N ALA A 23 1.40 2.69 -3.50
CA ALA A 23 1.06 3.92 -2.81
C ALA A 23 1.93 5.10 -3.31
N VAL A 24 3.24 4.87 -3.51
CA VAL A 24 4.15 5.87 -4.10
C VAL A 24 3.69 6.28 -5.50
N ASP A 25 3.52 5.31 -6.41
CA ASP A 25 3.13 5.58 -7.80
C ASP A 25 1.80 6.35 -7.87
N ASN A 26 0.81 5.93 -7.10
CA ASN A 26 -0.51 6.57 -7.14
C ASN A 26 -0.53 7.97 -6.50
N TYR A 27 0.26 8.20 -5.46
CA TYR A 27 0.41 9.53 -4.86
C TYR A 27 0.99 10.54 -5.88
N PHE A 28 2.11 10.21 -6.51
CA PHE A 28 2.74 11.11 -7.48
C PHE A 28 1.94 11.24 -8.78
N LYS A 29 1.30 10.17 -9.24
CA LYS A 29 0.37 10.21 -10.38
C LYS A 29 -0.79 11.16 -10.09
N LEU A 30 -1.39 11.06 -8.91
CA LEU A 30 -2.50 11.91 -8.51
C LEU A 30 -2.07 13.38 -8.40
N ALA A 31 -0.92 13.66 -7.79
CA ALA A 31 -0.37 15.02 -7.73
C ALA A 31 -0.21 15.61 -9.13
N LYS A 32 0.35 14.84 -10.07
CA LYS A 32 0.49 15.25 -11.47
C LYS A 32 -0.87 15.50 -12.15
N GLU A 33 -1.84 14.61 -11.99
CA GLU A 33 -3.18 14.74 -12.55
C GLU A 33 -3.91 15.98 -12.01
N MET A 34 -3.67 16.32 -10.75
CA MET A 34 -4.24 17.50 -10.10
C MET A 34 -3.41 18.78 -10.33
N ARG A 35 -2.28 18.69 -11.05
CA ARG A 35 -1.33 19.78 -11.29
C ARG A 35 -0.79 20.39 -9.98
N ILE A 36 -0.60 19.55 -8.97
CA ILE A 36 -0.03 19.93 -7.66
C ILE A 36 1.47 19.71 -7.71
N THR A 37 2.22 20.76 -7.41
CA THR A 37 3.66 20.65 -7.16
C THR A 37 3.89 20.27 -5.70
N ILE A 38 4.46 19.09 -5.45
CA ILE A 38 4.77 18.66 -4.10
C ILE A 38 5.91 19.53 -3.53
N PRO A 39 5.73 20.11 -2.32
CA PRO A 39 6.75 20.95 -1.70
C PRO A 39 8.08 20.21 -1.52
N GLU A 40 9.20 20.91 -1.71
CA GLU A 40 10.54 20.31 -1.54
C GLU A 40 10.83 19.88 -0.09
N ASP A 41 10.13 20.43 0.89
CA ASP A 41 10.25 20.11 2.31
C ASP A 41 9.36 18.97 2.76
N MET A 42 8.52 18.41 1.87
CA MET A 42 7.73 17.21 2.14
C MET A 42 8.62 16.07 2.65
N LYS A 43 8.21 15.46 3.76
CA LYS A 43 8.89 14.31 4.35
C LYS A 43 8.20 13.01 3.94
N TYR A 44 8.99 11.96 3.77
CA TYR A 44 8.50 10.66 3.34
C TYR A 44 8.90 9.59 4.37
N PHE A 45 7.92 8.85 4.84
CA PHE A 45 8.09 7.77 5.81
C PHE A 45 7.71 6.45 5.13
N CYS A 46 8.66 5.55 4.97
CA CYS A 46 8.50 4.30 4.22
C CYS A 46 8.64 3.11 5.15
N VAL A 47 7.77 2.12 5.02
CA VAL A 47 7.81 0.93 5.89
C VAL A 47 9.09 0.12 5.73
N ILE A 48 9.80 0.26 4.59
CA ILE A 48 11.07 -0.41 4.31
C ILE A 48 11.94 0.40 3.36
N GLU A 49 13.25 0.18 3.41
CA GLU A 49 14.25 0.89 2.60
C GLU A 49 13.99 0.81 1.09
N THR A 50 13.57 -0.35 0.58
CA THR A 50 13.29 -0.52 -0.86
C THR A 50 12.21 0.42 -1.39
N ILE A 51 11.23 0.81 -0.55
CA ILE A 51 10.21 1.81 -0.89
C ILE A 51 10.82 3.21 -0.81
N ALA A 52 11.67 3.47 0.19
CA ALA A 52 12.38 4.75 0.32
C ALA A 52 13.28 5.03 -0.90
N LEU A 53 14.00 4.02 -1.38
CA LEU A 53 14.80 4.13 -2.59
C LEU A 53 13.92 4.29 -3.86
N TYR A 54 12.74 3.67 -3.89
CA TYR A 54 11.82 3.76 -5.02
C TYR A 54 11.27 5.19 -5.25
N ILE A 55 11.20 6.01 -4.21
CA ILE A 55 10.75 7.42 -4.32
C ILE A 55 11.66 8.23 -5.25
N GLN A 56 12.93 7.83 -5.45
CA GLN A 56 13.87 8.50 -6.34
C GLN A 56 13.37 8.60 -7.80
N LYS A 57 12.44 7.75 -8.18
CA LYS A 57 11.76 7.84 -9.47
C LYS A 57 11.00 9.15 -9.68
N TYR A 58 10.61 9.80 -8.59
CA TYR A 58 9.72 10.97 -8.61
C TYR A 58 10.34 12.23 -8.02
N VAL A 59 11.19 12.09 -7.01
CA VAL A 59 11.82 13.21 -6.30
C VAL A 59 13.28 12.92 -6.00
N GLN A 60 14.07 13.98 -5.85
CA GLN A 60 15.45 13.84 -5.41
C GLN A 60 15.52 13.28 -4.00
N TYR A 61 16.23 12.15 -3.84
CA TYR A 61 16.43 11.55 -2.53
C TYR A 61 17.29 12.43 -1.63
N ARG A 62 16.77 12.73 -0.44
CA ARG A 62 17.48 13.50 0.59
C ARG A 62 17.35 12.79 1.94
N LYS A 63 18.45 12.30 2.50
CA LYS A 63 18.47 11.54 3.78
C LYS A 63 17.70 12.21 4.92
N ARG A 64 17.70 13.54 4.98
CA ARG A 64 16.99 14.31 6.02
C ARG A 64 15.47 14.37 5.85
N LYS A 65 14.94 13.88 4.72
CA LYS A 65 13.52 13.95 4.37
C LYS A 65 12.89 12.59 4.11
N VAL A 66 13.70 11.56 3.96
CA VAL A 66 13.24 10.20 3.68
C VAL A 66 13.66 9.29 4.81
N PHE A 67 12.69 8.76 5.51
CA PHE A 67 12.83 7.87 6.66
C PHE A 67 12.27 6.51 6.33
N PHE A 68 12.85 5.45 6.85
CA PHE A 68 12.35 4.10 6.63
C PHE A 68 12.54 3.22 7.87
N GLY A 69 11.68 2.21 7.96
CA GLY A 69 11.78 1.13 8.93
C GLY A 69 12.54 -0.08 8.36
N ASP A 70 12.74 -1.07 9.18
CA ASP A 70 13.46 -2.31 8.89
C ASP A 70 12.55 -3.54 8.83
N THR A 71 11.37 -3.45 9.44
CA THR A 71 10.43 -4.59 9.55
C THR A 71 9.53 -4.79 8.32
N GLY A 72 9.44 -3.80 7.43
CA GLY A 72 8.46 -3.77 6.34
C GLY A 72 7.02 -3.49 6.80
N LYS A 73 6.83 -3.22 8.09
CA LYS A 73 5.56 -2.85 8.72
C LYS A 73 5.63 -1.46 9.31
N ILE A 74 4.46 -0.90 9.63
CA ILE A 74 4.37 0.45 10.20
C ILE A 74 5.03 0.55 11.58
N ASP A 75 5.07 -0.53 12.35
CA ASP A 75 5.72 -0.58 13.66
C ASP A 75 7.21 -0.19 13.60
N GLY A 76 7.93 -0.64 12.57
CA GLY A 76 9.32 -0.28 12.34
C GLY A 76 9.55 1.22 12.09
N LEU A 77 8.52 1.96 11.71
CA LEU A 77 8.58 3.42 11.51
C LEU A 77 8.31 4.24 12.79
N MET A 78 7.74 3.62 13.84
CA MET A 78 7.23 4.35 14.99
C MET A 78 8.30 5.17 15.71
N ALA A 79 9.51 4.67 15.82
CA ALA A 79 10.63 5.38 16.43
C ALA A 79 10.97 6.67 15.64
N GLN A 80 10.95 6.60 14.31
CA GLN A 80 11.20 7.75 13.44
C GLN A 80 10.03 8.75 13.50
N MET A 81 8.81 8.28 13.37
CA MET A 81 7.61 9.14 13.40
C MET A 81 7.42 9.81 14.75
N SER A 82 7.75 9.15 15.86
CA SER A 82 7.69 9.72 17.20
C SER A 82 8.64 10.90 17.41
N ARG A 83 9.73 10.99 16.65
CA ARG A 83 10.64 12.14 16.64
C ARG A 83 10.08 13.32 15.82
N HIS A 84 9.05 13.08 15.03
CA HIS A 84 8.41 14.02 14.11
C HIS A 84 6.91 14.21 14.42
N LYS A 85 6.54 14.30 15.71
CA LYS A 85 5.13 14.40 16.15
C LYS A 85 4.40 15.63 15.65
N GLY A 86 5.11 16.68 15.26
CA GLY A 86 4.53 17.92 14.73
C GLY A 86 4.09 17.84 13.29
N GLU A 87 4.40 16.76 12.58
CA GLU A 87 4.02 16.58 11.17
C GLU A 87 2.54 16.21 11.03
N LYS A 88 1.95 16.63 9.91
CA LYS A 88 0.65 16.17 9.47
C LYS A 88 0.86 15.06 8.44
N TYR A 89 0.55 13.84 8.83
CA TYR A 89 0.78 12.65 8.02
C TYR A 89 -0.38 12.36 7.08
N LEU A 90 -0.12 12.21 5.80
CA LEU A 90 -1.04 11.60 4.84
C LEU A 90 -0.66 10.14 4.65
N VAL A 91 -1.64 9.24 4.68
CA VAL A 91 -1.45 7.81 4.50
C VAL A 91 -2.19 7.32 3.26
N PRO A 92 -1.53 7.27 2.09
CA PRO A 92 -2.12 6.71 0.87
C PRO A 92 -2.35 5.21 1.00
N LEU A 93 -3.59 4.78 0.81
CA LEU A 93 -4.01 3.38 0.95
C LEU A 93 -4.74 2.88 -0.29
N SER A 94 -4.79 1.56 -0.42
CA SER A 94 -5.71 0.87 -1.33
C SER A 94 -7.13 0.87 -0.76
N SER A 95 -8.13 0.70 -1.64
CA SER A 95 -9.50 0.41 -1.21
C SER A 95 -9.63 -0.87 -0.37
N VAL A 96 -8.67 -1.78 -0.49
CA VAL A 96 -8.54 -2.98 0.36
C VAL A 96 -7.33 -2.79 1.26
N HIS A 97 -7.56 -2.49 2.53
CA HIS A 97 -6.55 -2.33 3.57
C HIS A 97 -7.11 -2.80 4.91
N ASN A 98 -6.22 -3.03 5.86
CA ASN A 98 -6.57 -3.26 7.27
C ASN A 98 -6.40 -1.96 8.06
N ASP A 99 -6.88 -1.96 9.29
CA ASP A 99 -6.81 -0.79 10.18
C ASP A 99 -5.49 -0.74 11.01
N ASP A 100 -4.52 -1.61 10.74
CA ASP A 100 -3.28 -1.69 11.52
C ASP A 100 -2.53 -0.35 11.55
N VAL A 101 -2.43 0.30 10.38
CA VAL A 101 -1.76 1.60 10.27
C VAL A 101 -2.50 2.66 11.08
N LYS A 102 -3.81 2.75 10.91
CA LYS A 102 -4.67 3.69 11.64
C LYS A 102 -4.55 3.49 13.14
N ASN A 103 -4.76 2.27 13.61
CA ASN A 103 -4.75 1.93 15.02
C ASN A 103 -3.41 2.30 15.69
N LEU A 104 -2.30 2.03 15.00
CA LEU A 104 -0.97 2.32 15.53
C LEU A 104 -0.67 3.84 15.55
N LEU A 105 -1.11 4.58 14.53
CA LEU A 105 -0.95 6.04 14.50
C LEU A 105 -1.84 6.73 15.54
N ASP A 106 -3.06 6.24 15.75
CA ASP A 106 -3.98 6.70 16.80
C ASP A 106 -3.39 6.44 18.20
N GLU A 107 -2.87 5.24 18.46
CA GLU A 107 -2.21 4.88 19.72
C GLU A 107 -1.07 5.83 20.06
N LYS A 108 -0.26 6.19 19.06
CA LYS A 108 0.86 7.12 19.23
C LYS A 108 0.43 8.59 19.17
N LYS A 109 -0.85 8.90 19.03
CA LYS A 109 -1.42 10.25 18.93
C LYS A 109 -0.73 11.10 17.86
N LEU A 110 -0.44 10.49 16.71
CA LEU A 110 0.13 11.17 15.55
C LEU A 110 -1.00 11.75 14.69
N ASN A 111 -0.89 13.02 14.31
CA ASN A 111 -1.87 13.67 13.44
C ASN A 111 -1.78 13.09 12.03
N HIS A 112 -2.76 12.30 11.64
CA HIS A 112 -2.78 11.61 10.35
C HIS A 112 -4.15 11.61 9.69
N THR A 113 -4.14 11.42 8.38
CA THR A 113 -5.34 11.22 7.56
C THR A 113 -5.09 10.08 6.60
N GLU A 114 -5.94 9.08 6.62
CA GLU A 114 -5.95 8.03 5.62
C GLU A 114 -6.64 8.49 4.35
N CYS A 115 -6.10 8.06 3.21
CA CYS A 115 -6.60 8.45 1.91
C CYS A 115 -6.59 7.27 0.94
N VAL A 116 -7.77 6.87 0.49
CA VAL A 116 -7.88 5.84 -0.56
C VAL A 116 -7.53 6.46 -1.91
N MET A 117 -6.37 6.10 -2.45
CA MET A 117 -5.86 6.64 -3.71
C MET A 117 -5.99 5.68 -4.88
N TYR A 118 -6.07 4.38 -4.63
CA TYR A 118 -6.14 3.35 -5.66
C TYR A 118 -7.02 2.19 -5.24
N ARG A 119 -7.50 1.44 -6.22
CA ARG A 119 -8.28 0.22 -5.98
C ARG A 119 -7.44 -1.02 -6.25
N THR A 120 -7.54 -1.98 -5.35
CA THR A 120 -7.16 -3.35 -5.64
C THR A 120 -8.38 -4.06 -6.20
N VAL A 121 -8.29 -4.48 -7.46
CA VAL A 121 -9.34 -5.22 -8.14
C VAL A 121 -8.83 -6.60 -8.50
N SER A 122 -9.71 -7.59 -8.44
CA SER A 122 -9.42 -8.91 -8.99
C SER A 122 -9.68 -8.87 -10.49
N ASN A 123 -8.72 -9.28 -11.29
CA ASN A 123 -8.99 -9.62 -12.68
C ASN A 123 -9.71 -10.96 -12.69
N ASP A 124 -10.83 -11.01 -13.38
CA ASP A 124 -11.53 -12.26 -13.60
C ASP A 124 -10.86 -13.02 -14.76
N PHE A 125 -10.75 -14.32 -14.64
CA PHE A 125 -10.22 -15.15 -15.71
C PHE A 125 -11.23 -15.21 -16.88
N THR A 126 -10.70 -15.25 -18.08
CA THR A 126 -11.49 -15.53 -19.28
C THR A 126 -11.93 -16.99 -19.30
N GLU A 127 -12.94 -17.32 -20.10
CA GLU A 127 -13.37 -18.71 -20.25
C GLU A 127 -12.25 -19.63 -20.79
N GLU A 128 -11.38 -19.10 -21.63
CA GLU A 128 -10.22 -19.83 -22.16
C GLU A 128 -9.19 -20.14 -21.08
N GLU A 129 -8.88 -19.16 -20.23
CA GLU A 129 -7.97 -19.32 -19.10
C GLU A 129 -8.55 -20.29 -18.06
N ILE A 130 -9.87 -20.28 -17.84
CA ILE A 130 -10.55 -21.24 -16.95
C ILE A 130 -10.44 -22.66 -17.49
N LYS A 131 -10.61 -22.85 -18.80
CA LYS A 131 -10.51 -24.17 -19.46
C LYS A 131 -9.07 -24.68 -19.47
N SER A 132 -8.10 -23.81 -19.57
CA SER A 132 -6.67 -24.15 -19.58
C SER A 132 -6.04 -24.20 -18.20
N PHE A 133 -6.84 -24.13 -17.12
CA PHE A 133 -6.37 -24.12 -15.74
C PHE A 133 -5.87 -25.51 -15.32
N ASP A 134 -4.62 -25.79 -15.65
CA ASP A 134 -3.93 -27.06 -15.38
C ASP A 134 -2.54 -26.76 -14.79
N TYR A 135 -2.44 -26.78 -13.47
CA TYR A 135 -1.24 -26.46 -12.73
C TYR A 135 -0.95 -27.51 -11.67
N ASP A 136 0.32 -27.86 -11.51
CA ASP A 136 0.78 -28.76 -10.46
C ASP A 136 0.85 -28.08 -9.09
N MET A 137 1.08 -26.75 -9.08
CA MET A 137 1.22 -25.97 -7.87
C MET A 137 0.65 -24.56 -8.02
N MET A 138 -0.01 -24.07 -6.96
CA MET A 138 -0.42 -22.67 -6.82
C MET A 138 0.20 -22.04 -5.58
N ILE A 139 0.73 -20.82 -5.73
CA ILE A 139 1.31 -20.05 -4.64
C ILE A 139 0.50 -18.78 -4.41
N PHE A 140 0.01 -18.59 -3.19
CA PHE A 140 -0.74 -17.41 -2.79
C PHE A 140 0.14 -16.46 -1.98
N PHE A 141 0.29 -15.25 -2.47
CA PHE A 141 1.06 -14.19 -1.78
C PHE A 141 0.24 -13.40 -0.77
N SER A 142 -1.09 -13.54 -0.80
CA SER A 142 -2.00 -12.81 0.10
C SER A 142 -3.37 -13.49 0.19
N PRO A 143 -4.16 -13.22 1.26
CA PRO A 143 -5.54 -13.66 1.39
C PRO A 143 -6.44 -13.22 0.22
N THR A 144 -6.13 -12.07 -0.40
CA THR A 144 -6.87 -11.55 -1.55
C THR A 144 -6.75 -12.48 -2.77
N GLY A 145 -5.57 -13.11 -2.96
CA GLY A 145 -5.37 -14.12 -4.02
C GLY A 145 -6.27 -15.35 -3.82
N VAL A 146 -6.41 -15.82 -2.59
CA VAL A 146 -7.31 -16.94 -2.26
C VAL A 146 -8.77 -16.58 -2.54
N LYS A 147 -9.19 -15.35 -2.18
CA LYS A 147 -10.53 -14.84 -2.48
C LYS A 147 -10.78 -14.75 -3.99
N ALA A 148 -9.78 -14.31 -4.76
CA ALA A 148 -9.86 -14.22 -6.20
C ALA A 148 -10.01 -15.62 -6.84
N LEU A 149 -9.27 -16.63 -6.35
CA LEU A 149 -9.45 -18.02 -6.80
C LEU A 149 -10.89 -18.48 -6.56
N LYS A 150 -11.41 -18.35 -5.34
CA LYS A 150 -12.78 -18.78 -5.00
C LYS A 150 -13.84 -18.04 -5.81
N LYS A 151 -13.62 -16.77 -6.16
CA LYS A 151 -14.53 -16.01 -7.02
C LYS A 151 -14.58 -16.55 -8.44
N ASN A 152 -13.42 -16.82 -9.04
CA ASN A 152 -13.32 -17.30 -10.42
C ASN A 152 -13.65 -18.80 -10.57
N PHE A 153 -13.40 -19.56 -9.53
CA PHE A 153 -13.63 -21.02 -9.49
C PHE A 153 -14.47 -21.38 -8.24
N PRO A 154 -15.79 -21.12 -8.26
CA PRO A 154 -16.65 -21.36 -7.09
C PRO A 154 -16.68 -22.82 -6.63
N LYS A 155 -16.43 -23.75 -7.56
CA LYS A 155 -16.39 -25.20 -7.33
C LYS A 155 -14.96 -25.76 -7.34
N PHE A 156 -13.95 -24.90 -7.04
CA PHE A 156 -12.57 -25.33 -7.01
C PHE A 156 -12.35 -26.42 -5.96
N GLU A 157 -11.84 -27.55 -6.42
CA GLU A 157 -11.34 -28.63 -5.57
C GLU A 157 -9.83 -28.74 -5.77
N GLN A 158 -9.09 -28.81 -4.69
CA GLN A 158 -7.62 -28.82 -4.73
C GLN A 158 -7.08 -30.02 -5.51
N GLY A 159 -7.71 -31.19 -5.36
CA GLY A 159 -7.25 -32.43 -6.00
C GLY A 159 -5.78 -32.72 -5.69
N LYS A 160 -4.98 -32.86 -6.74
CA LYS A 160 -3.53 -33.12 -6.66
C LYS A 160 -2.67 -31.85 -6.67
N ILE A 161 -3.28 -30.67 -6.77
CA ILE A 161 -2.56 -29.39 -6.86
C ILE A 161 -1.93 -29.07 -5.51
N ALA A 162 -0.63 -28.85 -5.49
CA ALA A 162 0.06 -28.37 -4.29
C ALA A 162 -0.26 -26.89 -4.05
N LEU A 163 -0.62 -26.52 -2.81
CA LEU A 163 -0.90 -25.13 -2.44
C LEU A 163 0.20 -24.61 -1.54
N GLY A 164 0.76 -23.45 -1.91
CA GLY A 164 1.72 -22.71 -1.11
C GLY A 164 1.16 -21.37 -0.67
N ALA A 165 1.47 -20.95 0.57
CA ALA A 165 1.09 -19.64 1.10
C ALA A 165 2.32 -18.88 1.61
N PHE A 166 2.41 -17.60 1.30
CA PHE A 166 3.57 -16.75 1.62
C PHE A 166 3.57 -16.22 3.06
N GLY A 167 2.59 -16.59 3.87
CA GLY A 167 2.53 -16.21 5.28
C GLY A 167 1.29 -16.76 5.99
N PRO A 168 1.30 -16.75 7.35
CA PRO A 168 0.24 -17.36 8.16
C PRO A 168 -1.16 -16.80 7.86
N ALA A 169 -1.27 -15.51 7.53
CA ALA A 169 -2.55 -14.89 7.21
C ALA A 169 -3.17 -15.38 5.87
N THR A 170 -2.39 -16.09 5.03
CA THR A 170 -2.81 -16.59 3.72
C THR A 170 -3.15 -18.08 3.78
N MET A 171 -2.66 -18.78 4.80
CA MET A 171 -3.00 -20.17 5.11
C MET A 171 -4.42 -20.27 5.63
#